data_1db4d6e5469cc58fb009391762497888
#
_entry.id   1db4d6e5469cc58fb009391762497888
#
_cell.length_a   1.000
_cell.length_b   1.000
_cell.length_c   1.000
_cell.angle_alpha   90.00
_cell.angle_beta   90.00
_cell.angle_gamma   90.00
#
_symmetry.space_group_name_H-M   'P 1'
#
loop_
_entity.id
_entity.type
_entity.pdbx_description
1 polymer ?
#
loop_
_entity_poly.entity_id
_entity_poly.type
_entity_poly.pdbx_seq_one_letter_code
_entity_poly.pdbx_strand_id
1 'polypeptide(L)'
;VPGIDECLLEAMRLPGARGAAVVDWTSGLALGTVGDSPGGDHERTAAEAAELARLAAEHRAFAPEGDADWSENACPVEDLIIANRDSYHLLRFVPTTFDSSVFLHLWLAREEGNLALARIRLGEMAGRLVLG
;
A
#
# COMPACT_ATOMS: atom_id res chain seq x y z
N VAL A 1 -5.04 9.97 -16.40
CA VAL A 1 -4.42 9.69 -15.11
C VAL A 1 -5.34 8.77 -14.34
N PRO A 2 -4.85 7.62 -13.87
CA PRO A 2 -5.74 6.62 -13.27
C PRO A 2 -6.30 7.04 -11.92
N GLY A 3 -7.59 6.80 -11.73
CA GLY A 3 -8.23 6.90 -10.44
C GLY A 3 -8.02 5.64 -9.63
N ILE A 4 -8.70 5.56 -8.49
CA ILE A 4 -8.55 4.42 -7.57
C ILE A 4 -8.94 3.09 -8.21
N ASP A 5 -10.10 3.04 -8.88
CA ASP A 5 -10.58 1.79 -9.47
C ASP A 5 -9.67 1.28 -10.57
N GLU A 6 -9.18 2.17 -11.42
CA GLU A 6 -8.27 1.81 -12.50
C GLU A 6 -6.94 1.30 -11.94
N CYS A 7 -6.45 1.93 -10.90
CA CYS A 7 -5.23 1.52 -10.22
C CYS A 7 -5.36 0.11 -9.65
N LEU A 8 -6.49 -0.16 -8.99
CA LEU A 8 -6.74 -1.48 -8.41
C LEU A 8 -6.86 -2.57 -9.46
N LEU A 9 -7.52 -2.28 -10.58
CA LEU A 9 -7.62 -3.24 -11.68
C LEU A 9 -6.23 -3.53 -12.28
N GLU A 10 -5.39 -2.53 -12.39
CA GLU A 10 -4.01 -2.70 -12.86
C GLU A 10 -3.22 -3.58 -11.91
N ALA A 11 -3.36 -3.36 -10.60
CA ALA A 11 -2.69 -4.17 -9.59
C ALA A 11 -3.07 -5.64 -9.69
N MET A 12 -4.32 -5.93 -10.01
CA MET A 12 -4.80 -7.31 -10.13
C MET A 12 -4.25 -8.04 -11.37
N ARG A 13 -3.61 -7.33 -12.28
CA ARG A 13 -2.96 -7.95 -13.44
C ARG A 13 -1.59 -8.52 -13.10
N LEU A 14 -1.06 -8.18 -11.94
CA LEU A 14 0.23 -8.71 -11.52
C LEU A 14 0.13 -10.21 -11.24
N PRO A 15 1.15 -11.00 -11.64
CA PRO A 15 1.13 -12.44 -11.37
C PRO A 15 0.97 -12.74 -9.88
N GLY A 16 0.04 -13.60 -9.55
CA GLY A 16 -0.20 -14.00 -8.18
C GLY A 16 -1.04 -13.06 -7.35
N ALA A 17 -1.53 -11.97 -7.94
CA ALA A 17 -2.37 -11.01 -7.21
C ALA A 17 -3.68 -11.66 -6.79
N ARG A 18 -3.99 -11.62 -5.50
CA ARG A 18 -5.21 -12.19 -4.92
C ARG A 18 -6.22 -11.12 -4.55
N GLY A 19 -5.74 -9.96 -4.15
CA GLY A 19 -6.61 -8.85 -3.82
C GLY A 19 -5.78 -7.59 -3.62
N ALA A 20 -6.44 -6.45 -3.74
CA ALA A 20 -5.79 -5.16 -3.56
C ALA A 20 -6.76 -4.15 -2.98
N ALA A 21 -6.22 -3.14 -2.33
CA ALA A 21 -7.02 -2.08 -1.73
C ALA A 21 -6.23 -0.78 -1.71
N VAL A 22 -6.97 0.32 -1.70
CA VAL A 22 -6.42 1.64 -1.40
C VAL A 22 -6.99 2.03 -0.04
N VAL A 23 -6.12 2.33 0.91
CA VAL A 23 -6.52 2.53 2.31
C VAL A 23 -6.01 3.87 2.82
N ASP A 24 -6.89 4.58 3.53
CA ASP A 24 -6.51 5.77 4.28
C ASP A 24 -6.08 5.32 5.68
N TRP A 25 -4.79 5.49 5.99
CA TRP A 25 -4.27 4.94 7.25
C TRP A 25 -4.54 5.85 8.46
N THR A 26 -5.06 7.05 8.27
CA THR A 26 -5.49 7.86 9.41
C THR A 26 -6.86 7.45 9.93
N SER A 27 -7.77 7.11 9.02
CA SER A 27 -9.11 6.67 9.38
C SER A 27 -9.24 5.15 9.49
N GLY A 28 -8.36 4.41 8.84
CA GLY A 28 -8.46 2.96 8.76
C GLY A 28 -9.47 2.46 7.74
N LEU A 29 -9.96 3.35 6.88
CA LEU A 29 -11.00 3.01 5.90
C LEU A 29 -10.41 2.66 4.54
N ALA A 30 -10.98 1.64 3.90
CA ALA A 30 -10.66 1.33 2.52
C ALA A 30 -11.41 2.29 1.60
N LEU A 31 -10.66 2.96 0.73
CA LEU A 31 -11.23 3.85 -0.27
C LEU A 31 -11.65 3.10 -1.52
N GLY A 32 -11.12 1.91 -1.72
CA GLY A 32 -11.46 1.02 -2.81
C GLY A 32 -10.86 -0.35 -2.55
N THR A 33 -11.52 -1.39 -3.03
CA THR A 33 -11.06 -2.77 -2.88
C THR A 33 -11.34 -3.55 -4.15
N VAL A 34 -10.55 -4.60 -4.40
CA VAL A 34 -10.74 -5.50 -5.53
C VAL A 34 -10.22 -6.88 -5.15
N GLY A 35 -10.83 -7.91 -5.71
CA GLY A 35 -10.41 -9.28 -5.44
C GLY A 35 -10.76 -9.74 -4.03
N ASP A 36 -9.96 -10.66 -3.53
CA ASP A 36 -10.18 -11.27 -2.22
C ASP A 36 -9.46 -10.52 -1.11
N SER A 37 -9.86 -10.79 0.12
CA SER A 37 -9.19 -10.28 1.31
C SER A 37 -8.93 -11.44 2.26
N PRO A 38 -7.84 -11.41 3.03
CA PRO A 38 -7.63 -12.41 4.06
C PRO A 38 -8.84 -12.51 4.98
N GLY A 39 -9.33 -13.72 5.19
CA GLY A 39 -10.53 -13.93 5.99
C GLY A 39 -11.83 -13.45 5.37
N GLY A 40 -11.78 -12.94 4.13
CA GLY A 40 -12.97 -12.48 3.43
C GLY A 40 -13.52 -11.14 3.91
N ASP A 41 -12.76 -10.40 4.70
CA ASP A 41 -13.21 -9.14 5.30
C ASP A 41 -12.25 -8.00 4.95
N HIS A 42 -12.58 -7.23 3.91
CA HIS A 42 -11.77 -6.10 3.47
C HIS A 42 -11.69 -4.99 4.50
N GLU A 43 -12.76 -4.74 5.22
CA GLU A 43 -12.80 -3.65 6.20
C GLU A 43 -11.86 -3.94 7.37
N ARG A 44 -11.86 -5.17 7.85
CA ARG A 44 -10.98 -5.59 8.92
C ARG A 44 -9.52 -5.56 8.49
N THR A 45 -9.23 -6.07 7.30
CA THR A 45 -7.88 -6.05 6.75
C THR A 45 -7.37 -4.62 6.60
N ALA A 46 -8.22 -3.72 6.10
CA ALA A 46 -7.85 -2.31 5.95
C ALA A 46 -7.50 -1.67 7.30
N ALA A 47 -8.31 -1.94 8.32
CA ALA A 47 -8.07 -1.40 9.65
C ALA A 47 -6.74 -1.90 10.25
N GLU A 48 -6.47 -3.19 10.10
CA GLU A 48 -5.23 -3.78 10.61
C GLU A 48 -4.00 -3.28 9.83
N ALA A 49 -4.11 -3.20 8.52
CA ALA A 49 -3.03 -2.67 7.69
C ALA A 49 -2.76 -1.19 8.00
N ALA A 50 -3.81 -0.42 8.25
CA ALA A 50 -3.67 0.99 8.61
C ALA A 50 -2.92 1.17 9.93
N GLU A 51 -3.17 0.32 10.92
CA GLU A 51 -2.44 0.34 12.19
C GLU A 51 -0.94 0.14 11.95
N LEU A 52 -0.60 -0.85 11.15
CA LEU A 52 0.79 -1.15 10.84
C LEU A 52 1.44 0.00 10.09
N ALA A 53 0.72 0.59 9.14
CA ALA A 53 1.21 1.72 8.36
C ALA A 53 1.52 2.92 9.25
N ARG A 54 0.63 3.21 10.21
CA ARG A 54 0.85 4.30 11.17
C ARG A 54 2.12 4.08 11.99
N LEU A 55 2.30 2.88 12.50
CA LEU A 55 3.49 2.56 13.29
C LEU A 55 4.76 2.74 12.47
N ALA A 56 4.77 2.26 11.23
CA ALA A 56 5.93 2.41 10.36
C ALA A 56 6.21 3.87 10.04
N ALA A 57 5.19 4.67 9.80
CA ALA A 57 5.34 6.07 9.45
C ALA A 57 5.75 6.96 10.62
N GLU A 58 5.33 6.60 11.83
CA GLU A 58 5.54 7.43 13.01
C GLU A 58 6.85 7.16 13.75
N HIS A 59 7.43 5.98 13.59
CA HIS A 59 8.65 5.64 14.33
C HIS A 59 9.90 6.14 13.63
N ARG A 60 10.70 6.90 14.35
CA ARG A 60 11.94 7.47 13.82
C ARG A 60 12.96 6.43 13.38
N ALA A 61 12.90 5.25 13.94
CA ALA A 61 13.79 4.16 13.56
C ALA A 61 13.71 3.83 12.06
N PHE A 62 12.57 4.10 11.45
CA PHE A 62 12.33 3.75 10.05
C PHE A 62 12.41 4.96 9.12
N ALA A 63 12.73 6.12 9.63
CA ALA A 63 12.89 7.33 8.82
C ALA A 63 14.32 7.40 8.25
N PRO A 64 14.51 8.06 7.11
CA PRO A 64 15.86 8.27 6.56
C PRO A 64 16.74 9.05 7.53
N GLU A 65 18.02 8.74 7.53
CA GLU A 65 18.98 9.46 8.38
C GLU A 65 19.30 10.84 7.84
N GLY A 66 19.54 11.76 8.74
CA GLY A 66 20.07 13.08 8.40
C GLY A 66 19.13 13.95 7.58
N ASP A 67 17.87 13.60 7.55
CA ASP A 67 16.94 14.30 6.71
C ASP A 67 16.19 15.38 7.49
N ALA A 68 16.78 16.58 7.45
CA ALA A 68 16.16 17.75 8.04
C ALA A 68 15.02 18.29 7.19
N ASP A 69 14.88 17.77 5.96
CA ASP A 69 13.98 18.35 4.97
C ASP A 69 12.70 17.57 4.74
N TRP A 70 12.51 16.41 5.37
CA TRP A 70 11.25 15.74 5.15
C TRP A 70 10.12 16.50 5.83
N SER A 71 9.17 16.92 5.03
CA SER A 71 8.04 17.70 5.51
C SER A 71 7.09 16.81 6.32
N GLU A 72 6.29 17.43 7.15
CA GLU A 72 5.27 16.71 7.91
C GLU A 72 4.30 15.93 7.03
N ASN A 73 4.21 16.32 5.76
CA ASN A 73 3.30 15.70 4.81
C ASN A 73 3.93 14.58 3.99
N ALA A 74 5.24 14.38 4.12
CA ALA A 74 5.92 13.32 3.39
C ALA A 74 6.08 12.09 4.30
N CYS A 75 5.62 10.95 3.82
CA CYS A 75 5.82 9.71 4.55
C CYS A 75 7.30 9.31 4.44
N PRO A 76 8.00 9.07 5.56
CA PRO A 76 9.41 8.70 5.51
C PRO A 76 9.67 7.30 4.98
N VAL A 77 8.64 6.49 4.87
CA VAL A 77 8.74 5.10 4.42
C VAL A 77 8.09 4.98 3.04
N GLU A 78 8.80 4.34 2.10
CA GLU A 78 8.26 4.15 0.75
C GLU A 78 7.29 2.97 0.69
N ASP A 79 7.69 1.85 1.26
CA ASP A 79 6.85 0.67 1.27
C ASP A 79 7.14 -0.21 2.49
N LEU A 80 6.22 -1.15 2.72
CA LEU A 80 6.32 -2.10 3.79
C LEU A 80 5.96 -3.46 3.21
N ILE A 81 6.80 -4.46 3.46
CA ILE A 81 6.59 -5.79 2.91
C ILE A 81 6.51 -6.80 4.05
N ILE A 82 5.45 -7.58 4.06
CA ILE A 82 5.26 -8.65 5.02
C ILE A 82 5.22 -9.96 4.25
N ALA A 83 6.14 -10.87 4.57
CA ALA A 83 6.17 -12.19 3.98
C ALA A 83 5.69 -13.20 5.01
N ASN A 84 4.76 -14.04 4.62
CA ASN A 84 4.40 -15.21 5.40
C ASN A 84 4.61 -16.46 4.56
N ARG A 85 4.19 -17.62 5.05
CA ARG A 85 4.52 -18.89 4.40
C ARG A 85 3.94 -19.02 2.99
N ASP A 86 2.76 -18.45 2.74
CA ASP A 86 2.06 -18.62 1.47
C ASP A 86 1.75 -17.33 0.73
N SER A 87 2.10 -16.18 1.29
CA SER A 87 1.78 -14.91 0.64
C SER A 87 2.73 -13.79 1.03
N TYR A 88 2.62 -12.70 0.27
CA TYR A 88 3.24 -11.42 0.60
C TYR A 88 2.15 -10.36 0.72
N HIS A 89 2.35 -9.42 1.61
CA HIS A 89 1.53 -8.21 1.68
C HIS A 89 2.45 -7.02 1.43
N LEU A 90 2.14 -6.24 0.42
CA LEU A 90 2.90 -5.05 0.09
C LEU A 90 2.03 -3.84 0.39
N LEU A 91 2.57 -2.92 1.17
CA LEU A 91 1.93 -1.63 1.45
C LEU A 91 2.81 -0.56 0.84
N ARG A 92 2.35 0.07 -0.22
CA ARG A 92 3.09 1.15 -0.88
C ARG A 92 2.44 2.48 -0.56
N PHE A 93 3.17 3.34 0.13
CA PHE A 93 2.67 4.67 0.47
C PHE A 93 2.56 5.52 -0.78
N VAL A 94 1.46 6.25 -0.89
CA VAL A 94 1.20 7.11 -2.05
C VAL A 94 1.79 8.49 -1.78
N PRO A 95 2.77 8.93 -2.59
CA PRO A 95 3.32 10.27 -2.41
C PRO A 95 2.31 11.31 -2.92
N THR A 96 1.89 12.21 -2.06
CA THR A 96 1.03 13.31 -2.45
C THR A 96 1.62 14.61 -1.96
N THR A 97 1.20 15.73 -2.55
CA THR A 97 1.61 17.04 -2.11
C THR A 97 0.66 17.61 -1.06
N PHE A 98 -0.42 16.89 -0.79
CA PHE A 98 -1.42 17.30 0.20
C PHE A 98 -1.42 16.35 1.37
N ASP A 99 -2.53 15.70 1.65
CA ASP A 99 -2.60 14.71 2.72
C ASP A 99 -2.12 13.36 2.23
N SER A 100 -0.97 12.94 2.67
CA SER A 100 -0.37 11.68 2.24
C SER A 100 -0.68 10.55 3.21
N SER A 101 -1.95 10.36 3.49
CA SER A 101 -2.39 9.34 4.44
C SER A 101 -2.90 8.07 3.76
N VAL A 102 -2.50 7.84 2.51
CA VAL A 102 -3.03 6.75 1.69
C VAL A 102 -1.93 5.79 1.28
N PHE A 103 -2.24 4.51 1.28
CA PHE A 103 -1.34 3.51 0.72
C PHE A 103 -2.10 2.50 -0.13
N LEU A 104 -1.36 1.87 -1.04
CA LEU A 104 -1.85 0.73 -1.81
C LEU A 104 -1.46 -0.54 -1.08
N HIS A 105 -2.43 -1.43 -0.89
CA HIS A 105 -2.17 -2.75 -0.30
C HIS A 105 -2.41 -3.81 -1.35
N LEU A 106 -1.42 -4.67 -1.58
CA LEU A 106 -1.53 -5.80 -2.51
C LEU A 106 -1.28 -7.10 -1.74
N TRP A 107 -2.20 -8.03 -1.89
CA TRP A 107 -2.07 -9.39 -1.36
C TRP A 107 -1.65 -10.30 -2.51
N LEU A 108 -0.46 -10.86 -2.41
CA LEU A 108 0.20 -11.58 -3.48
C LEU A 108 0.49 -13.02 -3.06
N ALA A 109 0.06 -13.98 -3.87
CA ALA A 109 0.37 -15.38 -3.61
C ALA A 109 1.86 -15.62 -3.82
N ARG A 110 2.49 -16.33 -2.89
CA ARG A 110 3.93 -16.49 -2.89
C ARG A 110 4.45 -17.33 -4.05
N GLU A 111 3.74 -18.39 -4.40
CA GLU A 111 4.19 -19.29 -5.46
C GLU A 111 4.12 -18.68 -6.86
N GLU A 112 3.02 -17.97 -7.15
CA GLU A 112 2.81 -17.39 -8.47
C GLU A 112 3.34 -15.96 -8.56
N GLY A 113 3.55 -15.31 -7.42
CA GLY A 113 3.92 -13.92 -7.37
C GLY A 113 5.39 -13.67 -7.65
N ASN A 114 5.65 -12.49 -8.20
CA ASN A 114 6.99 -11.96 -8.34
C ASN A 114 7.09 -10.70 -7.50
N LEU A 115 7.69 -10.83 -6.33
CA LEU A 115 7.76 -9.74 -5.36
C LEU A 115 8.49 -8.51 -5.91
N ALA A 116 9.60 -8.71 -6.59
CA ALA A 116 10.36 -7.61 -7.14
C ALA A 116 9.58 -6.84 -8.20
N LEU A 117 8.91 -7.56 -9.10
CA LEU A 117 8.06 -6.94 -10.13
C LEU A 117 6.89 -6.20 -9.50
N ALA A 118 6.24 -6.83 -8.52
CA ALA A 118 5.11 -6.22 -7.84
C ALA A 118 5.51 -4.92 -7.14
N ARG A 119 6.66 -4.91 -6.49
CA ARG A 119 7.17 -3.73 -5.82
C ARG A 119 7.41 -2.58 -6.79
N ILE A 120 8.03 -2.88 -7.93
CA ILE A 120 8.30 -1.88 -8.98
C ILE A 120 6.98 -1.32 -9.53
N ARG A 121 6.05 -2.20 -9.87
CA ARG A 121 4.78 -1.79 -10.47
C ARG A 121 3.92 -0.98 -9.50
N LEU A 122 3.87 -1.38 -8.23
CA LEU A 122 3.13 -0.62 -7.22
C LEU A 122 3.71 0.78 -7.05
N GLY A 123 5.04 0.90 -7.11
CA GLY A 123 5.69 2.20 -7.05
C GLY A 123 5.26 3.11 -8.18
N GLU A 124 5.19 2.57 -9.40
CA GLU A 124 4.73 3.32 -10.57
C GLU A 124 3.27 3.72 -10.43
N MET A 125 2.43 2.79 -10.00
CA MET A 125 1.00 3.05 -9.80
C MET A 125 0.77 4.11 -8.73
N ALA A 126 1.49 4.04 -7.63
CA ALA A 126 1.37 5.02 -6.55
C ALA A 126 1.72 6.42 -7.02
N GLY A 127 2.75 6.53 -7.87
CA GLY A 127 3.17 7.82 -8.43
C GLY A 127 2.16 8.43 -9.40
N ARG A 128 1.28 7.60 -9.99
CA ARG A 128 0.27 8.06 -10.96
C ARG A 128 -1.13 8.18 -10.37
N LEU A 129 -1.32 7.70 -9.14
CA LEU A 129 -2.65 7.67 -8.54
C LEU A 129 -3.16 9.08 -8.25
N VAL A 130 -4.37 9.35 -8.71
CA VAL A 130 -5.05 10.61 -8.44
C VAL A 130 -6.19 10.36 -7.47
N LEU A 131 -6.16 11.06 -6.35
CA LEU A 131 -7.16 10.97 -5.30
C LEU A 131 -8.17 12.11 -5.46
N GLY A 132 -9.39 11.75 -5.54
CA GLY A 132 -10.46 12.72 -5.65
C GLY A 132 -11.07 12.88 -6.98
#